data_5b1b976bb23fafb9882b82ca05ba7c78
#
_entry.id   5b1b976bb23fafb9882b82ca05ba7c78
#
_cell.length_a   1.000
_cell.length_b   1.000
_cell.length_c   1.000
_cell.angle_alpha   90.00
_cell.angle_beta   90.00
_cell.angle_gamma   90.00
#
_symmetry.space_group_name_H-M   'P 1'
#
loop_
_entity.id
_entity.type
_entity.pdbx_description
1 polymer ?
#
loop_
_entity_poly.entity_id
_entity_poly.type
_entity_poly.pdbx_seq_one_letter_code
_entity_poly.pdbx_strand_id
1 'polypeptide(L)'
;MMTCFSLRPLRTALALGLVWGTAQVAAPRAAAQAFAKGADVGWLQQMEATGYVFHNEQGAVQDCFSILKAQGINSIRLRVFVNPSDDKASGHCSPAEVVAMAKRATDLGFRVMIDFHYSDSWADPGKQAKPAAWVSHPFPQLLTDVYDHTLSTMQALKASGVTPEWVQVGNEIPGGMLWPEGSTQNFAQLAQLITKGYEAVKAVSPTSKVIVHLDRGNDSALYRDFFDKLTSHGGRFDVIGMSYYPYWLKQDYTASIANLGANLRDMVSRYPGKEVVVAEVGGDYTAVQNTFDMLVAVQQAVRAVPQHKGLGVFYWEPEGAKSWSGYQLSAWGDDGRPSPALKAFLADAKGQPARPAKAAARPQSTK
;
A
#
# COMPACT_ATOMS: atom_id res chain seq x y z
N MET A 1 103.90 -9.80 8.63
CA MET A 1 102.56 -10.22 9.00
C MET A 1 101.57 -9.15 8.48
N MET A 2 100.91 -9.46 7.38
CA MET A 2 100.11 -8.55 6.61
C MET A 2 98.65 -8.72 7.03
N THR A 3 97.97 -7.62 7.44
CA THR A 3 96.58 -7.56 7.72
C THR A 3 95.83 -6.93 6.55
N CYS A 4 94.99 -7.73 5.90
CA CYS A 4 94.13 -7.30 4.80
C CYS A 4 92.88 -6.61 5.36
N PHE A 5 92.60 -5.35 4.93
CA PHE A 5 91.36 -4.67 5.10
C PHE A 5 90.40 -4.95 3.95
N SER A 6 89.26 -5.49 4.23
CA SER A 6 88.14 -5.72 3.31
C SER A 6 87.14 -4.57 3.40
N LEU A 7 86.98 -3.83 2.28
CA LEU A 7 85.92 -2.83 2.07
C LEU A 7 84.63 -3.49 1.62
N ARG A 8 83.49 -3.30 2.38
CA ARG A 8 82.15 -3.68 1.94
C ARG A 8 81.44 -2.47 1.32
N PRO A 9 80.74 -2.62 0.16
CA PRO A 9 79.96 -1.52 -0.40
C PRO A 9 78.58 -1.39 0.26
N LEU A 10 78.20 -0.15 0.58
CA LEU A 10 76.89 0.28 1.06
C LEU A 10 75.89 0.16 -0.12
N ARG A 11 74.87 -0.67 0.00
CA ARG A 11 73.71 -0.69 -0.91
C ARG A 11 72.61 0.15 -0.32
N THR A 12 72.33 1.29 -0.95
CA THR A 12 71.18 2.17 -0.65
C THR A 12 69.95 1.53 -1.33
N ALA A 13 69.01 1.04 -0.53
CA ALA A 13 67.71 0.57 -1.04
C ALA A 13 66.72 1.76 -1.06
N LEU A 14 66.33 2.16 -2.29
CA LEU A 14 65.24 3.11 -2.48
C LEU A 14 63.90 2.33 -2.34
N ALA A 15 63.13 2.61 -1.29
CA ALA A 15 61.79 2.09 -1.12
C ALA A 15 60.78 3.01 -1.85
N LEU A 16 60.28 2.57 -3.02
CA LEU A 16 59.10 3.22 -3.63
C LEU A 16 57.86 2.80 -2.86
N GLY A 17 57.29 3.72 -2.11
CA GLY A 17 55.96 3.55 -1.50
C GLY A 17 54.84 3.70 -2.53
N LEU A 18 54.20 2.60 -2.96
CA LEU A 18 52.93 2.63 -3.70
C LEU A 18 51.81 3.04 -2.75
N VAL A 19 51.35 4.26 -2.90
CA VAL A 19 50.11 4.71 -2.25
C VAL A 19 48.91 4.15 -3.05
N TRP A 20 48.28 3.09 -2.57
CA TRP A 20 47.00 2.61 -3.10
C TRP A 20 45.87 3.55 -2.61
N GLY A 21 45.48 4.49 -3.45
CA GLY A 21 44.27 5.26 -3.27
C GLY A 21 43.05 4.35 -3.45
N THR A 22 42.41 3.94 -2.36
CA THR A 22 41.08 3.29 -2.41
C THR A 22 40.06 4.32 -2.85
N ALA A 23 39.69 4.35 -4.11
CA ALA A 23 38.51 5.07 -4.58
C ALA A 23 37.29 4.40 -3.94
N GLN A 24 36.71 5.03 -2.91
CA GLN A 24 35.40 4.66 -2.41
C GLN A 24 34.38 5.00 -3.49
N VAL A 25 33.95 3.98 -4.25
CA VAL A 25 32.77 4.07 -5.12
C VAL A 25 31.58 4.22 -4.20
N ALA A 26 31.05 5.45 -4.09
CA ALA A 26 29.81 5.70 -3.39
C ALA A 26 28.72 4.83 -4.03
N ALA A 27 28.15 3.90 -3.25
CA ALA A 27 27.00 3.12 -3.70
C ALA A 27 25.90 4.07 -4.19
N PRO A 28 25.26 3.79 -5.33
CA PRO A 28 24.19 4.63 -5.83
C PRO A 28 23.12 4.72 -4.74
N ARG A 29 22.83 5.95 -4.31
CA ARG A 29 21.77 6.22 -3.35
C ARG A 29 20.48 5.72 -3.99
N ALA A 30 19.85 4.71 -3.41
CA ALA A 30 18.57 4.21 -3.89
C ALA A 30 17.65 5.42 -4.07
N ALA A 31 17.10 5.58 -5.29
CA ALA A 31 16.16 6.67 -5.55
C ALA A 31 15.03 6.56 -4.53
N ALA A 32 14.73 7.66 -3.84
CA ALA A 32 13.63 7.67 -2.87
C ALA A 32 12.37 7.18 -3.58
N GLN A 33 11.75 6.14 -3.01
CA GLN A 33 10.54 5.55 -3.55
C GLN A 33 9.46 6.66 -3.71
N ALA A 34 8.85 6.73 -4.88
CA ALA A 34 7.83 7.75 -5.14
C ALA A 34 6.64 7.57 -4.17
N PHE A 35 6.12 8.67 -3.64
CA PHE A 35 4.95 8.65 -2.77
C PHE A 35 3.75 8.01 -3.47
N ALA A 36 3.10 7.02 -2.84
CA ALA A 36 1.94 6.37 -3.38
C ALA A 36 0.71 7.29 -3.26
N LYS A 37 0.10 7.57 -4.40
CA LYS A 37 -1.19 8.21 -4.57
C LYS A 37 -2.10 7.13 -5.09
N GLY A 38 -2.85 6.48 -4.21
CA GLY A 38 -3.52 5.22 -4.49
C GLY A 38 -5.02 5.34 -4.61
N ALA A 39 -5.61 4.38 -5.34
CA ALA A 39 -7.03 4.08 -5.34
C ALA A 39 -7.23 2.57 -5.15
N ASP A 40 -8.15 2.17 -4.27
CA ASP A 40 -8.70 0.83 -4.23
C ASP A 40 -9.83 0.76 -5.26
N VAL A 41 -9.82 -0.25 -6.12
CA VAL A 41 -10.79 -0.35 -7.22
C VAL A 41 -11.31 -1.78 -7.38
N GLY A 42 -11.58 -2.42 -6.27
CA GLY A 42 -12.07 -3.80 -6.26
C GLY A 42 -13.45 -3.96 -6.92
N TRP A 43 -14.26 -2.92 -6.95
CA TRP A 43 -15.56 -2.94 -7.65
C TRP A 43 -15.46 -2.78 -9.16
N LEU A 44 -14.37 -2.24 -9.69
CA LEU A 44 -14.27 -1.81 -11.08
C LEU A 44 -14.67 -2.89 -12.10
N GLN A 45 -14.17 -4.12 -11.93
CA GLN A 45 -14.48 -5.20 -12.87
C GLN A 45 -15.97 -5.53 -12.89
N GLN A 46 -16.61 -5.58 -11.72
CA GLN A 46 -18.05 -5.84 -11.61
C GLN A 46 -18.87 -4.65 -12.13
N MET A 47 -18.43 -3.41 -11.91
CA MET A 47 -19.07 -2.22 -12.46
C MET A 47 -19.10 -2.28 -14.00
N GLU A 48 -17.95 -2.57 -14.61
CA GLU A 48 -17.84 -2.72 -16.06
C GLU A 48 -18.71 -3.87 -16.59
N ALA A 49 -18.72 -5.03 -15.91
CA ALA A 49 -19.55 -6.18 -16.27
C ALA A 49 -21.05 -5.91 -16.18
N THR A 50 -21.49 -5.00 -15.31
CA THR A 50 -22.89 -4.56 -15.18
C THR A 50 -23.26 -3.42 -16.14
N GLY A 51 -22.33 -3.00 -17.00
CA GLY A 51 -22.56 -1.96 -18.02
C GLY A 51 -22.43 -0.53 -17.49
N TYR A 52 -21.78 -0.31 -16.32
CA TYR A 52 -21.49 1.04 -15.83
C TYR A 52 -20.49 1.73 -16.75
N VAL A 53 -20.78 2.97 -17.14
CA VAL A 53 -19.95 3.74 -18.09
C VAL A 53 -19.27 4.86 -17.36
N PHE A 54 -17.93 4.89 -17.44
CA PHE A 54 -17.11 5.94 -16.87
C PHE A 54 -16.91 7.09 -17.86
N HIS A 55 -16.97 8.33 -17.35
CA HIS A 55 -16.75 9.54 -18.13
C HIS A 55 -15.62 10.37 -17.49
N ASN A 56 -14.81 11.00 -18.32
CA ASN A 56 -13.83 11.96 -17.84
C ASN A 56 -14.49 13.27 -17.40
N GLU A 57 -13.72 14.23 -16.88
CA GLU A 57 -14.23 15.54 -16.45
C GLU A 57 -14.99 16.29 -17.54
N GLN A 58 -14.68 16.07 -18.82
CA GLN A 58 -15.33 16.71 -19.97
C GLN A 58 -16.59 15.96 -20.42
N GLY A 59 -16.91 14.82 -19.80
CA GLY A 59 -18.09 14.01 -20.13
C GLY A 59 -17.87 13.03 -21.29
N ALA A 60 -16.65 12.87 -21.77
CA ALA A 60 -16.35 11.83 -22.76
C ALA A 60 -16.17 10.48 -22.09
N VAL A 61 -16.69 9.40 -22.69
CA VAL A 61 -16.48 8.02 -22.23
C VAL A 61 -14.99 7.72 -22.22
N GLN A 62 -14.49 7.22 -21.11
CA GLN A 62 -13.08 6.90 -20.95
C GLN A 62 -12.89 5.77 -19.93
N ASP A 63 -11.85 4.97 -20.11
CA ASP A 63 -11.41 3.92 -19.18
C ASP A 63 -11.14 4.49 -17.79
N CYS A 64 -11.64 3.80 -16.74
CA CYS A 64 -11.53 4.25 -15.35
C CYS A 64 -10.08 4.42 -14.91
N PHE A 65 -9.18 3.49 -15.22
CA PHE A 65 -7.76 3.64 -14.88
C PHE A 65 -7.12 4.86 -15.55
N SER A 66 -7.50 5.13 -16.80
CA SER A 66 -7.03 6.33 -17.52
C SER A 66 -7.51 7.61 -16.85
N ILE A 67 -8.74 7.63 -16.37
CA ILE A 67 -9.31 8.76 -15.61
C ILE A 67 -8.56 8.92 -14.29
N LEU A 68 -8.38 7.86 -13.51
CA LEU A 68 -7.65 7.88 -12.24
C LEU A 68 -6.21 8.37 -12.43
N LYS A 69 -5.54 7.94 -13.49
CA LYS A 69 -4.20 8.41 -13.84
C LYS A 69 -4.16 9.92 -14.12
N ALA A 70 -5.17 10.44 -14.82
CA ALA A 70 -5.32 11.87 -15.08
C ALA A 70 -5.57 12.66 -13.77
N GLN A 71 -6.16 12.05 -12.75
CA GLN A 71 -6.31 12.62 -11.40
C GLN A 71 -5.02 12.51 -10.54
N GLY A 72 -3.94 12.00 -11.09
CA GLY A 72 -2.65 11.89 -10.39
C GLY A 72 -2.45 10.62 -9.59
N ILE A 73 -3.38 9.67 -9.66
CA ILE A 73 -3.23 8.33 -9.06
C ILE A 73 -2.09 7.59 -9.77
N ASN A 74 -1.23 6.94 -9.00
CA ASN A 74 -0.08 6.18 -9.49
C ASN A 74 0.03 4.77 -8.91
N SER A 75 -0.92 4.39 -8.05
CA SER A 75 -0.93 3.10 -7.37
C SER A 75 -2.36 2.57 -7.28
N ILE A 76 -2.53 1.27 -7.42
CA ILE A 76 -3.84 0.59 -7.35
C ILE A 76 -3.79 -0.45 -6.23
N ARG A 77 -4.80 -0.47 -5.37
CA ARG A 77 -5.03 -1.52 -4.37
C ARG A 77 -6.18 -2.39 -4.84
N LEU A 78 -6.03 -3.70 -4.69
CA LEU A 78 -7.00 -4.72 -5.09
C LEU A 78 -7.15 -5.74 -3.97
N ARG A 79 -8.37 -5.91 -3.47
CA ARG A 79 -8.67 -6.95 -2.47
C ARG A 79 -8.80 -8.32 -3.12
N VAL A 80 -8.54 -9.35 -2.35
CA VAL A 80 -8.67 -10.76 -2.75
C VAL A 80 -9.54 -11.50 -1.75
N PHE A 81 -10.62 -12.11 -2.22
CA PHE A 81 -11.41 -13.09 -1.47
C PHE A 81 -10.94 -14.51 -1.79
N VAL A 82 -11.30 -15.48 -0.96
CA VAL A 82 -10.93 -16.89 -1.17
C VAL A 82 -11.83 -17.53 -2.20
N ASN A 83 -13.14 -17.51 -1.98
CA ASN A 83 -14.14 -18.03 -2.91
C ASN A 83 -15.38 -17.10 -2.86
N PRO A 84 -15.33 -15.95 -3.57
CA PRO A 84 -16.38 -14.96 -3.49
C PRO A 84 -17.71 -15.45 -4.08
N SER A 85 -18.81 -14.91 -3.53
CA SER A 85 -20.14 -15.05 -4.11
C SER A 85 -20.36 -14.05 -5.26
N ASP A 86 -21.44 -14.28 -6.02
CA ASP A 86 -21.86 -13.38 -7.11
C ASP A 86 -22.64 -12.13 -6.62
N ASP A 87 -22.51 -11.76 -5.36
CA ASP A 87 -23.20 -10.61 -4.80
C ASP A 87 -22.77 -9.30 -5.47
N LYS A 88 -23.76 -8.50 -5.90
CA LYS A 88 -23.53 -7.30 -6.70
C LYS A 88 -22.58 -6.34 -6.00
N ALA A 89 -22.48 -6.05 -4.87
CA ALA A 89 -21.60 -5.06 -4.27
C ALA A 89 -20.34 -5.66 -3.64
N SER A 90 -19.98 -6.90 -3.95
CA SER A 90 -18.74 -7.52 -3.47
C SER A 90 -17.54 -7.18 -4.35
N GLY A 91 -17.79 -6.93 -5.65
CA GLY A 91 -16.75 -6.79 -6.68
C GLY A 91 -16.23 -8.13 -7.19
N HIS A 92 -16.77 -9.24 -6.72
CA HIS A 92 -16.27 -10.61 -6.87
C HIS A 92 -14.87 -10.78 -6.28
N CYS A 93 -13.82 -10.22 -6.88
CA CYS A 93 -12.45 -10.18 -6.35
C CYS A 93 -11.86 -11.58 -6.06
N SER A 94 -12.18 -12.56 -6.91
CA SER A 94 -11.50 -13.86 -6.88
C SER A 94 -10.01 -13.70 -7.24
N PRO A 95 -9.13 -14.65 -6.88
CA PRO A 95 -7.72 -14.59 -7.28
C PRO A 95 -7.50 -14.38 -8.78
N ALA A 96 -8.30 -15.03 -9.62
CA ALA A 96 -8.20 -14.91 -11.09
C ALA A 96 -8.55 -13.51 -11.58
N GLU A 97 -9.65 -12.93 -11.08
CA GLU A 97 -10.09 -11.57 -11.40
C GLU A 97 -9.06 -10.53 -10.95
N VAL A 98 -8.54 -10.70 -9.73
CA VAL A 98 -7.51 -9.80 -9.18
C VAL A 98 -6.22 -9.87 -9.99
N VAL A 99 -5.80 -11.04 -10.44
CA VAL A 99 -4.63 -11.19 -11.33
C VAL A 99 -4.85 -10.43 -12.64
N ALA A 100 -6.03 -10.53 -13.24
CA ALA A 100 -6.36 -9.81 -14.48
C ALA A 100 -6.36 -8.29 -14.28
N MET A 101 -6.96 -7.80 -13.17
CA MET A 101 -6.99 -6.38 -12.83
C MET A 101 -5.60 -5.84 -12.49
N ALA A 102 -4.80 -6.59 -11.73
CA ALA A 102 -3.43 -6.22 -11.40
C ALA A 102 -2.54 -6.14 -12.66
N LYS A 103 -2.73 -7.07 -13.60
CA LYS A 103 -2.05 -7.03 -14.90
C LYS A 103 -2.43 -5.76 -15.68
N ARG A 104 -3.73 -5.46 -15.80
CA ARG A 104 -4.23 -4.25 -16.46
C ARG A 104 -3.66 -2.97 -15.83
N ALA A 105 -3.64 -2.89 -14.50
CA ALA A 105 -3.04 -1.77 -13.80
C ALA A 105 -1.52 -1.65 -14.08
N THR A 106 -0.80 -2.77 -14.03
CA THR A 106 0.66 -2.81 -14.30
C THR A 106 0.98 -2.39 -15.74
N ASP A 107 0.22 -2.85 -16.72
CA ASP A 107 0.39 -2.48 -18.13
C ASP A 107 0.19 -0.97 -18.38
N LEU A 108 -0.63 -0.34 -17.55
CA LEU A 108 -0.83 1.11 -17.54
C LEU A 108 0.21 1.86 -16.70
N GLY A 109 1.16 1.16 -16.09
CA GLY A 109 2.25 1.74 -15.30
C GLY A 109 1.88 2.13 -13.88
N PHE A 110 0.82 1.55 -13.32
CA PHE A 110 0.52 1.68 -11.88
C PHE A 110 1.36 0.72 -11.05
N ARG A 111 1.66 1.14 -9.84
CA ARG A 111 2.19 0.29 -8.77
C ARG A 111 1.00 -0.46 -8.14
N VAL A 112 1.21 -1.68 -7.69
CA VAL A 112 0.12 -2.54 -7.21
C VAL A 112 0.29 -2.87 -5.74
N MET A 113 -0.82 -2.78 -4.99
CA MET A 113 -1.01 -3.35 -3.66
C MET A 113 -2.07 -4.44 -3.74
N ILE A 114 -1.80 -5.60 -3.16
CA ILE A 114 -2.78 -6.68 -3.03
C ILE A 114 -3.22 -6.76 -1.57
N ASP A 115 -4.52 -6.92 -1.35
CA ASP A 115 -5.13 -6.97 -0.04
C ASP A 115 -5.88 -8.29 0.19
N PHE A 116 -5.28 -9.19 0.96
CA PHE A 116 -5.89 -10.48 1.29
C PHE A 116 -6.88 -10.36 2.45
N HIS A 117 -8.17 -10.58 2.18
CA HIS A 117 -9.21 -10.61 3.21
C HIS A 117 -9.27 -11.94 3.97
N TYR A 118 -8.80 -13.04 3.38
CA TYR A 118 -8.92 -14.41 3.92
C TYR A 118 -10.35 -14.79 4.30
N SER A 119 -11.29 -14.38 3.48
CA SER A 119 -12.72 -14.58 3.62
C SER A 119 -13.35 -14.76 2.23
N ASP A 120 -14.57 -15.28 2.15
CA ASP A 120 -15.34 -15.34 0.90
C ASP A 120 -16.09 -14.02 0.62
N SER A 121 -16.04 -13.07 1.55
CA SER A 121 -16.66 -11.76 1.44
C SER A 121 -15.87 -10.74 2.27
N TRP A 122 -16.47 -9.58 2.53
CA TRP A 122 -15.87 -8.51 3.33
C TRP A 122 -15.32 -9.00 4.67
N ALA A 123 -14.02 -8.75 4.90
CA ALA A 123 -13.40 -8.77 6.21
C ALA A 123 -13.21 -7.31 6.66
N ASP A 124 -13.75 -6.98 7.83
CA ASP A 124 -13.71 -5.66 8.43
C ASP A 124 -13.62 -5.79 9.97
N PRO A 125 -13.52 -4.70 10.75
CA PRO A 125 -13.38 -4.78 12.21
C PRO A 125 -14.49 -5.58 12.92
N GLY A 126 -15.68 -5.70 12.28
CA GLY A 126 -16.83 -6.44 12.80
C GLY A 126 -17.02 -7.82 12.19
N LYS A 127 -16.27 -8.16 11.14
CA LYS A 127 -16.43 -9.40 10.37
C LYS A 127 -15.08 -9.98 9.97
N GLN A 128 -14.70 -11.06 10.59
CA GLN A 128 -13.46 -11.80 10.30
C GLN A 128 -13.74 -13.31 10.21
N ALA A 129 -14.83 -13.64 9.48
CA ALA A 129 -15.25 -15.03 9.35
C ALA A 129 -14.28 -15.82 8.45
N LYS A 130 -14.06 -17.06 8.81
CA LYS A 130 -13.34 -18.01 7.94
C LYS A 130 -14.10 -18.22 6.63
N PRO A 131 -13.40 -18.44 5.50
CA PRO A 131 -14.03 -18.94 4.27
C PRO A 131 -14.81 -20.23 4.54
N ALA A 132 -15.91 -20.45 3.82
CA ALA A 132 -16.75 -21.64 4.01
C ALA A 132 -15.93 -22.95 3.93
N ALA A 133 -14.96 -22.99 3.03
CA ALA A 133 -14.06 -24.15 2.87
C ALA A 133 -13.15 -24.38 4.09
N TRP A 134 -12.90 -23.39 4.94
CA TRP A 134 -11.97 -23.47 6.07
C TRP A 134 -12.67 -23.55 7.45
N VAL A 135 -14.00 -23.45 7.49
CA VAL A 135 -14.76 -23.39 8.75
C VAL A 135 -14.47 -24.56 9.69
N SER A 136 -14.35 -25.78 9.14
CA SER A 136 -14.07 -27.00 9.91
C SER A 136 -12.58 -27.28 10.14
N HIS A 137 -11.69 -26.46 9.58
CA HIS A 137 -10.26 -26.71 9.67
C HIS A 137 -9.74 -26.37 11.06
N PRO A 138 -8.94 -27.27 11.68
CA PRO A 138 -8.24 -26.98 12.93
C PRO A 138 -7.13 -25.95 12.69
N PHE A 139 -6.69 -25.28 13.73
CA PHE A 139 -5.69 -24.21 13.63
C PHE A 139 -4.42 -24.58 12.82
N PRO A 140 -3.81 -25.77 12.97
CA PRO A 140 -2.66 -26.12 12.12
C PRO A 140 -2.97 -26.13 10.61
N GLN A 141 -4.20 -26.51 10.23
CA GLN A 141 -4.63 -26.46 8.83
C GLN A 141 -4.86 -25.03 8.37
N LEU A 142 -5.41 -24.15 9.21
CA LEU A 142 -5.57 -22.74 8.87
C LEU A 142 -4.23 -22.04 8.56
N LEU A 143 -3.14 -22.45 9.22
CA LEU A 143 -1.80 -21.96 8.88
C LEU A 143 -1.39 -22.34 7.45
N THR A 144 -1.72 -23.57 7.04
CA THR A 144 -1.49 -24.05 5.67
C THR A 144 -2.38 -23.33 4.67
N ASP A 145 -3.66 -23.15 5.00
CA ASP A 145 -4.65 -22.49 4.13
C ASP A 145 -4.25 -21.04 3.83
N VAL A 146 -3.85 -20.27 4.84
CA VAL A 146 -3.35 -18.90 4.67
C VAL A 146 -2.10 -18.88 3.80
N TYR A 147 -1.16 -19.78 4.07
CA TYR A 147 0.08 -19.87 3.29
C TYR A 147 -0.21 -20.21 1.83
N ASP A 148 -0.97 -21.26 1.56
CA ASP A 148 -1.21 -21.78 0.22
C ASP A 148 -2.06 -20.82 -0.63
N HIS A 149 -3.10 -20.22 -0.05
CA HIS A 149 -3.91 -19.22 -0.73
C HIS A 149 -3.07 -17.99 -1.12
N THR A 150 -2.25 -17.50 -0.20
CA THR A 150 -1.34 -16.37 -0.47
C THR A 150 -0.29 -16.76 -1.51
N LEU A 151 0.35 -17.91 -1.36
CA LEU A 151 1.40 -18.40 -2.26
C LEU A 151 0.88 -18.56 -3.69
N SER A 152 -0.25 -19.25 -3.86
CA SER A 152 -0.84 -19.51 -5.18
C SER A 152 -1.25 -18.23 -5.89
N THR A 153 -1.87 -17.28 -5.18
CA THR A 153 -2.24 -15.98 -5.74
C THR A 153 -0.99 -15.17 -6.14
N MET A 154 0.02 -15.11 -5.28
CA MET A 154 1.29 -14.44 -5.59
C MET A 154 2.02 -15.07 -6.77
N GLN A 155 1.99 -16.40 -6.89
CA GLN A 155 2.55 -17.12 -8.04
C GLN A 155 1.80 -16.80 -9.34
N ALA A 156 0.47 -16.74 -9.31
CA ALA A 156 -0.35 -16.36 -10.46
C ALA A 156 -0.08 -14.90 -10.90
N LEU A 157 0.06 -13.97 -9.95
CA LEU A 157 0.47 -12.59 -10.24
C LEU A 157 1.83 -12.56 -10.93
N LYS A 158 2.82 -13.26 -10.37
CA LYS A 158 4.18 -13.33 -10.95
C LYS A 158 4.16 -13.94 -12.36
N ALA A 159 3.39 -15.00 -12.57
CA ALA A 159 3.24 -15.63 -13.88
C ALA A 159 2.61 -14.70 -14.93
N SER A 160 1.76 -13.76 -14.49
CA SER A 160 1.17 -12.72 -15.35
C SER A 160 2.09 -11.50 -15.56
N GLY A 161 3.31 -11.50 -14.99
CA GLY A 161 4.26 -10.41 -15.07
C GLY A 161 4.04 -9.30 -14.03
N VAL A 162 3.21 -9.54 -13.01
CA VAL A 162 2.93 -8.59 -11.93
C VAL A 162 3.79 -8.90 -10.71
N THR A 163 4.50 -7.91 -10.20
CA THR A 163 5.16 -7.95 -8.89
C THR A 163 4.55 -6.87 -8.03
N PRO A 164 3.63 -7.20 -7.11
CA PRO A 164 3.06 -6.21 -6.21
C PRO A 164 4.15 -5.55 -5.38
N GLU A 165 4.07 -4.23 -5.21
CA GLU A 165 5.01 -3.54 -4.34
C GLU A 165 4.68 -3.77 -2.87
N TRP A 166 3.39 -3.87 -2.57
CA TRP A 166 2.86 -4.13 -1.24
C TRP A 166 1.85 -5.29 -1.26
N VAL A 167 1.83 -6.04 -0.18
CA VAL A 167 0.85 -7.11 0.03
C VAL A 167 0.34 -7.02 1.46
N GLN A 168 -0.95 -6.83 1.61
CA GLN A 168 -1.64 -6.76 2.88
C GLN A 168 -2.09 -8.15 3.30
N VAL A 169 -1.75 -8.53 4.52
CA VAL A 169 -2.10 -9.82 5.14
C VAL A 169 -3.18 -9.57 6.19
N GLY A 170 -4.42 -9.83 5.81
CA GLY A 170 -5.62 -9.47 6.57
C GLY A 170 -6.03 -8.01 6.35
N ASN A 171 -7.33 -7.73 6.29
CA ASN A 171 -7.91 -6.41 6.15
C ASN A 171 -8.56 -5.98 7.46
N GLU A 172 -8.17 -4.77 7.95
CA GLU A 172 -8.70 -4.16 9.17
C GLU A 172 -8.89 -5.14 10.33
N ILE A 173 -7.78 -5.65 10.86
CA ILE A 173 -7.74 -6.75 11.85
C ILE A 173 -7.50 -6.30 13.31
N PRO A 174 -8.14 -5.22 13.85
CA PRO A 174 -7.95 -4.82 15.26
C PRO A 174 -8.42 -5.89 16.24
N GLY A 175 -9.39 -6.72 15.84
CA GLY A 175 -9.88 -7.90 16.58
C GLY A 175 -9.25 -9.23 16.17
N GLY A 176 -8.25 -9.20 15.25
CA GLY A 176 -7.68 -10.40 14.63
C GLY A 176 -8.37 -10.78 13.33
N MET A 177 -8.07 -11.93 12.76
CA MET A 177 -8.64 -12.48 11.52
C MET A 177 -9.00 -13.97 11.69
N LEU A 178 -9.82 -14.53 10.79
CA LEU A 178 -10.19 -15.96 10.79
C LEU A 178 -10.71 -16.42 12.17
N TRP A 179 -11.75 -15.72 12.66
CA TRP A 179 -12.29 -16.00 13.98
C TRP A 179 -12.92 -17.41 14.09
N PRO A 180 -12.85 -18.03 15.31
CA PRO A 180 -12.26 -17.52 16.56
C PRO A 180 -10.74 -17.72 16.69
N GLU A 181 -10.10 -18.59 15.89
CA GLU A 181 -8.73 -19.05 16.09
C GLU A 181 -7.70 -17.92 16.02
N GLY A 182 -7.81 -17.04 15.05
CA GLY A 182 -6.94 -15.87 14.86
C GLY A 182 -7.45 -14.58 15.49
N SER A 183 -8.36 -14.66 16.47
CA SER A 183 -8.79 -13.48 17.22
C SER A 183 -7.68 -12.97 18.15
N THR A 184 -7.75 -11.69 18.55
CA THR A 184 -6.82 -11.08 19.52
C THR A 184 -6.89 -11.71 20.92
N GLN A 185 -7.88 -12.53 21.22
CA GLN A 185 -7.92 -13.38 22.42
C GLN A 185 -6.88 -14.51 22.33
N ASN A 186 -6.50 -14.91 21.12
CA ASN A 186 -5.49 -15.93 20.81
C ASN A 186 -4.30 -15.30 20.06
N PHE A 187 -3.71 -14.25 20.63
CA PHE A 187 -2.73 -13.41 19.91
C PHE A 187 -1.52 -14.18 19.36
N ALA A 188 -1.09 -15.24 20.07
CA ALA A 188 -0.03 -16.13 19.58
C ALA A 188 -0.43 -16.84 18.27
N GLN A 189 -1.69 -17.26 18.12
CA GLN A 189 -2.20 -17.87 16.90
C GLN A 189 -2.35 -16.81 15.78
N LEU A 190 -2.85 -15.63 16.11
CA LEU A 190 -2.92 -14.51 15.16
C LEU A 190 -1.54 -14.17 14.58
N ALA A 191 -0.52 -14.06 15.44
CA ALA A 191 0.85 -13.78 15.01
C ALA A 191 1.41 -14.86 14.07
N GLN A 192 1.06 -16.13 14.28
CA GLN A 192 1.44 -17.24 13.41
C GLN A 192 0.73 -17.15 12.05
N LEU A 193 -0.58 -16.86 12.02
CA LEU A 193 -1.33 -16.67 10.76
C LEU A 193 -0.75 -15.52 9.93
N ILE A 194 -0.51 -14.37 10.55
CA ILE A 194 0.13 -13.22 9.88
C ILE A 194 1.51 -13.61 9.33
N THR A 195 2.29 -14.34 10.13
CA THR A 195 3.63 -14.80 9.72
C THR A 195 3.55 -15.77 8.54
N LYS A 196 2.54 -16.63 8.46
CA LYS A 196 2.34 -17.54 7.33
C LYS A 196 2.04 -16.78 6.03
N GLY A 197 1.18 -15.76 6.07
CA GLY A 197 0.97 -14.86 4.94
C GLY A 197 2.27 -14.15 4.54
N TYR A 198 3.02 -13.63 5.51
CA TYR A 198 4.33 -13.00 5.27
C TYR A 198 5.30 -13.95 4.57
N GLU A 199 5.45 -15.18 5.06
CA GLU A 199 6.34 -16.20 4.50
C GLU A 199 5.98 -16.53 3.05
N ALA A 200 4.68 -16.70 2.76
CA ALA A 200 4.19 -16.99 1.42
C ALA A 200 4.50 -15.84 0.44
N VAL A 201 4.29 -14.59 0.84
CA VAL A 201 4.66 -13.42 0.04
C VAL A 201 6.15 -13.42 -0.26
N LYS A 202 7.00 -13.58 0.76
CA LYS A 202 8.47 -13.55 0.61
C LYS A 202 9.02 -14.73 -0.19
N ALA A 203 8.35 -15.86 -0.18
CA ALA A 203 8.73 -17.02 -1.00
C ALA A 203 8.61 -16.73 -2.51
N VAL A 204 7.65 -15.90 -2.93
CA VAL A 204 7.45 -15.56 -4.35
C VAL A 204 8.13 -14.24 -4.72
N SER A 205 8.01 -13.23 -3.87
CA SER A 205 8.54 -11.89 -4.08
C SER A 205 9.23 -11.36 -2.82
N PRO A 206 10.54 -11.58 -2.66
CA PRO A 206 11.29 -11.09 -1.50
C PRO A 206 11.26 -9.57 -1.35
N THR A 207 11.05 -8.83 -2.44
CA THR A 207 11.02 -7.36 -2.47
C THR A 207 9.68 -6.76 -2.11
N SER A 208 8.57 -7.51 -2.26
CA SER A 208 7.24 -7.04 -1.86
C SER A 208 7.18 -6.79 -0.35
N LYS A 209 6.68 -5.62 0.06
CA LYS A 209 6.54 -5.27 1.48
C LYS A 209 5.20 -5.78 2.00
N VAL A 210 5.23 -6.43 3.16
CA VAL A 210 4.04 -6.99 3.79
C VAL A 210 3.46 -6.00 4.77
N ILE A 211 2.17 -5.71 4.61
CA ILE A 211 1.39 -4.78 5.42
C ILE A 211 0.53 -5.56 6.42
N VAL A 212 0.46 -5.09 7.65
CA VAL A 212 -0.59 -5.41 8.62
C VAL A 212 -1.45 -4.16 8.81
N HIS A 213 -2.76 -4.28 8.61
CA HIS A 213 -3.69 -3.17 8.48
C HIS A 213 -4.73 -3.16 9.59
N LEU A 214 -4.87 -2.00 10.26
CA LEU A 214 -5.90 -1.75 11.26
C LEU A 214 -6.76 -0.54 10.86
N ASP A 215 -7.99 -0.53 11.36
CA ASP A 215 -8.90 0.63 11.32
C ASP A 215 -8.45 1.76 12.29
N ARG A 216 -9.20 2.85 12.34
CA ARG A 216 -9.01 3.96 13.30
C ARG A 216 -7.58 4.46 13.43
N GLY A 217 -6.95 4.84 12.32
CA GLY A 217 -5.57 5.32 12.26
C GLY A 217 -5.24 6.51 13.20
N ASN A 218 -6.25 7.18 13.74
CA ASN A 218 -6.12 8.24 14.74
C ASN A 218 -6.10 7.73 16.20
N ASP A 219 -6.18 6.40 16.44
CA ASP A 219 -6.17 5.79 17.77
C ASP A 219 -4.80 5.16 18.09
N SER A 220 -3.87 5.97 18.59
CA SER A 220 -2.50 5.50 18.92
C SER A 220 -2.48 4.41 19.99
N ALA A 221 -3.46 4.35 20.89
CA ALA A 221 -3.51 3.34 21.94
C ALA A 221 -3.79 1.95 21.35
N LEU A 222 -4.75 1.86 20.41
CA LEU A 222 -5.05 0.64 19.66
C LEU A 222 -3.80 0.13 18.94
N TYR A 223 -3.11 1.00 18.22
CA TYR A 223 -1.93 0.62 17.42
C TYR A 223 -0.78 0.14 18.30
N ARG A 224 -0.50 0.82 19.40
CA ARG A 224 0.54 0.39 20.35
C ARG A 224 0.21 -0.98 20.94
N ASP A 225 -1.00 -1.16 21.44
CA ASP A 225 -1.41 -2.44 22.04
C ASP A 225 -1.32 -3.60 21.04
N PHE A 226 -1.82 -3.41 19.82
CA PHE A 226 -1.81 -4.44 18.80
C PHE A 226 -0.38 -4.80 18.34
N PHE A 227 0.40 -3.82 17.94
CA PHE A 227 1.72 -4.07 17.37
C PHE A 227 2.77 -4.47 18.42
N ASP A 228 2.63 -4.04 19.69
CA ASP A 228 3.44 -4.57 20.79
C ASP A 228 3.19 -6.05 21.00
N LYS A 229 1.91 -6.45 21.04
CA LYS A 229 1.52 -7.88 21.15
C LYS A 229 1.98 -8.66 19.92
N LEU A 230 1.77 -8.15 18.72
CA LEU A 230 2.18 -8.81 17.49
C LEU A 230 3.70 -9.07 17.50
N THR A 231 4.48 -8.06 17.85
CA THR A 231 5.94 -8.15 17.91
C THR A 231 6.41 -9.10 19.01
N SER A 232 5.80 -9.04 20.20
CA SER A 232 6.16 -9.92 21.32
C SER A 232 5.88 -11.41 21.06
N HIS A 233 4.89 -11.70 20.18
CA HIS A 233 4.58 -13.06 19.72
C HIS A 233 5.30 -13.46 18.42
N GLY A 234 6.28 -12.66 17.97
CA GLY A 234 7.09 -12.97 16.80
C GLY A 234 6.40 -12.80 15.45
N GLY A 235 5.31 -12.02 15.40
CA GLY A 235 4.60 -11.71 14.16
C GLY A 235 5.48 -10.88 13.21
N ARG A 236 5.44 -11.22 11.92
CA ARG A 236 6.31 -10.62 10.89
C ARG A 236 5.53 -9.71 9.96
N PHE A 237 6.04 -8.50 9.77
CA PHE A 237 5.49 -7.49 8.85
C PHE A 237 6.57 -6.47 8.49
N ASP A 238 6.36 -5.69 7.44
CA ASP A 238 7.26 -4.63 6.99
C ASP A 238 6.63 -3.24 7.18
N VAL A 239 5.31 -3.13 7.02
CA VAL A 239 4.56 -1.88 6.97
C VAL A 239 3.34 -1.96 7.89
N ILE A 240 3.03 -0.85 8.55
CA ILE A 240 1.80 -0.66 9.32
C ILE A 240 0.80 0.11 8.44
N GLY A 241 -0.32 -0.54 8.11
CA GLY A 241 -1.44 0.05 7.37
C GLY A 241 -2.47 0.65 8.31
N MET A 242 -3.06 1.78 7.91
CA MET A 242 -4.07 2.51 8.68
C MET A 242 -5.26 2.87 7.80
N SER A 243 -6.49 2.67 8.28
CA SER A 243 -7.66 3.34 7.73
C SER A 243 -7.91 4.66 8.46
N TYR A 244 -8.39 5.66 7.73
CA TYR A 244 -8.76 6.94 8.31
C TYR A 244 -10.07 7.44 7.73
N TYR A 245 -11.16 7.33 8.53
CA TYR A 245 -12.51 7.70 8.17
C TYR A 245 -13.18 8.57 9.27
N PRO A 246 -12.96 9.89 9.27
CA PRO A 246 -13.65 10.81 10.21
C PRO A 246 -15.16 10.71 10.12
N TYR A 247 -15.71 10.37 8.96
CA TYR A 247 -17.14 10.17 8.73
C TYR A 247 -17.77 9.17 9.72
N TRP A 248 -17.14 8.01 9.93
CA TRP A 248 -17.66 7.00 10.86
C TRP A 248 -17.58 7.44 12.33
N LEU A 249 -16.69 8.39 12.63
CA LEU A 249 -16.58 9.01 13.94
C LEU A 249 -17.62 10.16 14.12
N LYS A 250 -18.41 10.48 13.07
CA LYS A 250 -19.33 11.62 13.02
C LYS A 250 -18.65 12.94 13.38
N GLN A 251 -17.43 13.13 12.87
CA GLN A 251 -16.58 14.29 13.11
C GLN A 251 -16.05 14.85 11.79
N ASP A 252 -15.77 16.14 11.78
CA ASP A 252 -14.95 16.74 10.74
C ASP A 252 -13.50 16.24 10.86
N TYR A 253 -12.81 16.09 9.73
CA TYR A 253 -11.43 15.60 9.71
C TYR A 253 -10.47 16.45 10.55
N THR A 254 -10.74 17.76 10.71
CA THR A 254 -9.93 18.68 11.51
C THR A 254 -9.86 18.30 12.98
N ALA A 255 -10.87 17.57 13.49
CA ALA A 255 -10.90 17.12 14.88
C ALA A 255 -9.91 15.98 15.17
N SER A 256 -9.50 15.20 14.16
CA SER A 256 -8.70 13.98 14.37
C SER A 256 -7.45 13.84 13.50
N ILE A 257 -7.26 14.70 12.50
CA ILE A 257 -6.09 14.63 11.59
C ILE A 257 -4.75 14.78 12.32
N ALA A 258 -4.70 15.60 13.37
CA ALA A 258 -3.50 15.74 14.21
C ALA A 258 -3.14 14.42 14.92
N ASN A 259 -4.16 13.67 15.37
CA ASN A 259 -3.97 12.37 16.02
C ASN A 259 -3.48 11.32 15.01
N LEU A 260 -4.00 11.31 13.77
CA LEU A 260 -3.47 10.46 12.69
C LEU A 260 -1.98 10.75 12.47
N GLY A 261 -1.62 12.03 12.31
CA GLY A 261 -0.23 12.43 12.11
C GLY A 261 0.68 12.05 13.27
N ALA A 262 0.19 12.15 14.52
CA ALA A 262 0.91 11.71 15.69
C ALA A 262 1.12 10.19 15.70
N ASN A 263 0.07 9.41 15.39
CA ASN A 263 0.15 7.96 15.35
C ASN A 263 1.11 7.45 14.26
N LEU A 264 1.06 8.01 13.06
CA LEU A 264 1.99 7.68 11.97
C LEU A 264 3.46 7.84 12.41
N ARG A 265 3.80 8.95 13.07
CA ARG A 265 5.15 9.20 13.58
C ARG A 265 5.53 8.29 14.75
N ASP A 266 4.57 8.03 15.64
CA ASP A 266 4.77 7.14 16.79
C ASP A 266 5.12 5.72 16.34
N MET A 267 4.37 5.17 15.38
CA MET A 267 4.60 3.82 14.85
C MET A 267 6.00 3.67 14.24
N VAL A 268 6.45 4.64 13.48
CA VAL A 268 7.79 4.60 12.88
C VAL A 268 8.91 4.74 13.93
N SER A 269 8.65 5.51 14.98
CA SER A 269 9.59 5.67 16.11
C SER A 269 9.65 4.41 16.98
N ARG A 270 8.48 3.84 17.29
CA ARG A 270 8.34 2.69 18.20
C ARG A 270 8.81 1.38 17.58
N TYR A 271 8.63 1.20 16.26
CA TYR A 271 9.01 -0.02 15.54
C TYR A 271 10.12 0.28 14.52
N PRO A 272 11.39 0.31 14.94
CA PRO A 272 12.52 0.61 14.05
C PRO A 272 12.55 -0.30 12.84
N GLY A 273 12.80 0.28 11.66
CA GLY A 273 12.82 -0.47 10.40
C GLY A 273 11.45 -0.62 9.71
N LYS A 274 10.33 -0.30 10.40
CA LYS A 274 9.00 -0.34 9.81
C LYS A 274 8.65 0.98 9.12
N GLU A 275 7.72 0.87 8.16
CA GLU A 275 7.13 1.98 7.41
C GLU A 275 5.64 2.08 7.71
N VAL A 276 4.99 3.16 7.29
CA VAL A 276 3.55 3.37 7.49
C VAL A 276 2.88 3.79 6.18
N VAL A 277 1.62 3.43 6.04
CA VAL A 277 0.77 3.82 4.90
C VAL A 277 -0.65 4.06 5.39
N VAL A 278 -1.33 5.06 4.84
CA VAL A 278 -2.79 5.15 4.94
C VAL A 278 -3.36 4.28 3.83
N ALA A 279 -3.73 3.05 4.19
CA ALA A 279 -4.20 2.03 3.24
C ALA A 279 -5.63 2.29 2.79
N GLU A 280 -6.41 3.01 3.61
CA GLU A 280 -7.77 3.43 3.27
C GLU A 280 -8.09 4.82 3.79
N VAL A 281 -8.75 5.60 2.95
CA VAL A 281 -9.37 6.88 3.28
C VAL A 281 -10.57 7.09 2.36
N GLY A 282 -11.60 7.77 2.86
CA GLY A 282 -12.74 8.18 2.06
C GLY A 282 -13.49 9.32 2.74
N GLY A 283 -14.11 10.19 1.94
CA GLY A 283 -14.91 11.32 2.43
C GLY A 283 -16.28 11.36 1.77
N ASP A 284 -17.24 12.03 2.42
CA ASP A 284 -18.59 12.12 1.92
C ASP A 284 -18.63 12.70 0.50
N TYR A 285 -19.25 11.97 -0.44
CA TYR A 285 -19.31 12.36 -1.85
C TYR A 285 -20.04 13.68 -2.08
N THR A 286 -20.92 14.09 -1.15
CA THR A 286 -21.65 15.36 -1.20
C THR A 286 -20.82 16.53 -0.65
N ALA A 287 -19.82 16.25 0.17
CA ALA A 287 -18.95 17.25 0.81
C ALA A 287 -17.62 17.39 0.07
N VAL A 288 -17.68 17.72 -1.22
CA VAL A 288 -16.54 17.71 -2.16
C VAL A 288 -15.33 18.49 -1.65
N GLN A 289 -15.54 19.73 -1.16
CA GLN A 289 -14.43 20.56 -0.67
C GLN A 289 -13.83 20.00 0.62
N ASN A 290 -14.64 19.53 1.56
CA ASN A 290 -14.17 18.92 2.80
C ASN A 290 -13.36 17.66 2.51
N THR A 291 -13.83 16.82 1.57
CA THR A 291 -13.11 15.62 1.14
C THR A 291 -11.76 15.98 0.46
N PHE A 292 -11.73 17.02 -0.38
CA PHE A 292 -10.48 17.51 -0.98
C PHE A 292 -9.49 17.95 0.10
N ASP A 293 -9.92 18.79 1.03
CA ASP A 293 -9.06 19.34 2.11
C ASP A 293 -8.57 18.23 3.03
N MET A 294 -9.43 17.27 3.37
CA MET A 294 -9.06 16.08 4.13
C MET A 294 -7.97 15.26 3.42
N LEU A 295 -8.13 14.99 2.12
CA LEU A 295 -7.14 14.23 1.35
C LEU A 295 -5.78 14.95 1.29
N VAL A 296 -5.78 16.27 1.14
CA VAL A 296 -4.55 17.07 1.20
C VAL A 296 -3.91 16.94 2.59
N ALA A 297 -4.69 17.09 3.66
CA ALA A 297 -4.19 17.01 5.03
C ALA A 297 -3.63 15.61 5.36
N VAL A 298 -4.29 14.54 4.92
CA VAL A 298 -3.80 13.16 5.10
C VAL A 298 -2.50 12.94 4.34
N GLN A 299 -2.40 13.37 3.08
CA GLN A 299 -1.15 13.28 2.32
C GLN A 299 -0.01 14.04 3.01
N GLN A 300 -0.29 15.23 3.55
CA GLN A 300 0.71 16.02 4.30
C GLN A 300 1.14 15.30 5.59
N ALA A 301 0.22 14.72 6.34
CA ALA A 301 0.51 13.95 7.55
C ALA A 301 1.43 12.75 7.26
N VAL A 302 1.16 12.01 6.18
CA VAL A 302 2.00 10.88 5.76
C VAL A 302 3.37 11.33 5.26
N ARG A 303 3.45 12.42 4.47
CA ARG A 303 4.73 13.00 4.00
C ARG A 303 5.59 13.54 5.11
N ALA A 304 4.97 13.98 6.21
CA ALA A 304 5.68 14.50 7.39
C ALA A 304 6.30 13.38 8.27
N VAL A 305 6.07 12.10 7.94
CA VAL A 305 6.72 10.99 8.63
C VAL A 305 8.23 11.02 8.37
N PRO A 306 9.08 10.93 9.40
CA PRO A 306 10.54 11.02 9.26
C PRO A 306 11.11 9.94 8.33
N GLN A 307 12.29 10.23 7.75
CA GLN A 307 13.07 9.29 6.95
C GLN A 307 12.34 8.75 5.71
N HIS A 308 11.34 9.48 5.19
CA HIS A 308 10.50 9.05 4.07
C HIS A 308 9.77 7.71 4.29
N LYS A 309 9.50 7.37 5.57
CA LYS A 309 8.82 6.13 5.93
C LYS A 309 7.30 6.19 5.79
N GLY A 310 6.72 7.35 5.48
CA GLY A 310 5.34 7.49 5.07
C GLY A 310 5.20 7.19 3.58
N LEU A 311 4.64 6.04 3.24
CA LEU A 311 4.67 5.49 1.87
C LEU A 311 3.64 6.13 0.95
N GLY A 312 2.45 6.48 1.45
CA GLY A 312 1.37 7.01 0.63
C GLY A 312 -0.01 6.91 1.25
N VAL A 313 -1.00 7.21 0.41
CA VAL A 313 -2.42 7.25 0.76
C VAL A 313 -3.22 6.57 -0.34
N PHE A 314 -4.16 5.68 0.02
CA PHE A 314 -5.07 5.01 -0.90
C PHE A 314 -6.50 5.42 -0.59
N TYR A 315 -7.22 5.94 -1.60
CA TYR A 315 -8.65 6.21 -1.51
C TYR A 315 -9.39 4.88 -1.74
N TRP A 316 -10.31 4.54 -0.84
CA TRP A 316 -11.07 3.30 -0.96
C TRP A 316 -12.28 3.46 -1.87
N GLU A 317 -12.32 2.70 -2.95
CA GLU A 317 -13.39 2.64 -3.96
C GLU A 317 -13.83 4.03 -4.45
N PRO A 318 -12.92 4.90 -4.91
CA PRO A 318 -13.32 6.22 -5.39
C PRO A 318 -14.30 6.16 -6.56
N GLU A 319 -14.18 5.15 -7.43
CA GLU A 319 -15.01 4.97 -8.62
C GLU A 319 -16.41 4.43 -8.32
N GLY A 320 -16.64 3.93 -7.10
CA GLY A 320 -17.88 3.30 -6.66
C GLY A 320 -19.04 4.28 -6.51
N ALA A 321 -19.48 4.94 -7.60
CA ALA A 321 -20.57 5.89 -7.58
C ALA A 321 -21.76 5.41 -6.75
N LYS A 322 -22.35 6.29 -5.95
CA LYS A 322 -23.43 5.94 -5.01
C LYS A 322 -24.62 5.28 -5.69
N SER A 323 -24.98 5.72 -6.89
CA SER A 323 -26.07 5.13 -7.67
C SER A 323 -25.85 3.65 -8.01
N TRP A 324 -24.60 3.22 -8.12
CA TRP A 324 -24.24 1.83 -8.39
C TRP A 324 -23.98 1.03 -7.11
N SER A 325 -23.12 1.54 -6.22
CA SER A 325 -22.63 0.83 -5.03
C SER A 325 -23.47 1.03 -3.78
N GLY A 326 -24.24 2.14 -3.68
CA GLY A 326 -24.85 2.60 -2.45
C GLY A 326 -23.86 3.26 -1.46
N TYR A 327 -22.57 3.31 -1.77
CA TYR A 327 -21.53 3.77 -0.85
C TYR A 327 -21.44 5.31 -0.77
N GLN A 328 -21.53 5.84 0.46
CA GLN A 328 -21.55 7.28 0.71
C GLN A 328 -20.19 7.96 0.55
N LEU A 329 -19.10 7.20 0.67
CA LEU A 329 -17.77 7.79 0.72
C LEU A 329 -16.99 7.59 -0.60
N SER A 330 -17.69 7.36 -1.72
CA SER A 330 -17.08 7.34 -3.04
C SER A 330 -16.62 8.75 -3.45
N ALA A 331 -15.81 8.81 -4.50
CA ALA A 331 -15.40 10.08 -5.11
C ALA A 331 -15.78 10.12 -6.60
N TRP A 332 -16.98 9.64 -6.92
CA TRP A 332 -17.53 9.59 -8.28
C TRP A 332 -18.98 10.03 -8.28
N GLY A 333 -19.33 10.88 -9.25
CA GLY A 333 -20.71 11.33 -9.44
C GLY A 333 -21.58 10.28 -10.10
N ASP A 334 -22.90 10.37 -9.90
CA ASP A 334 -23.89 9.49 -10.53
C ASP A 334 -23.95 9.70 -12.06
N ASP A 335 -23.36 10.79 -12.57
CA ASP A 335 -23.17 11.05 -14.00
C ASP A 335 -21.94 10.35 -14.62
N GLY A 336 -21.28 9.47 -13.85
CA GLY A 336 -20.12 8.71 -14.27
C GLY A 336 -18.80 9.48 -14.23
N ARG A 337 -18.76 10.69 -13.69
CA ARG A 337 -17.56 11.55 -13.67
C ARG A 337 -16.85 11.50 -12.32
N PRO A 338 -15.51 11.65 -12.32
CA PRO A 338 -14.74 11.76 -11.07
C PRO A 338 -15.13 13.04 -10.31
N SER A 339 -15.23 12.94 -9.00
CA SER A 339 -15.41 14.08 -8.12
C SER A 339 -14.20 15.01 -8.17
N PRO A 340 -14.40 16.34 -8.15
CA PRO A 340 -13.30 17.29 -8.03
C PRO A 340 -12.42 17.08 -6.78
N ALA A 341 -12.91 16.36 -5.76
CA ALA A 341 -12.13 16.01 -4.58
C ALA A 341 -10.87 15.21 -4.92
N LEU A 342 -10.89 14.38 -5.99
CA LEU A 342 -9.73 13.61 -6.42
C LEU A 342 -8.57 14.47 -6.91
N LYS A 343 -8.80 15.76 -7.27
CA LYS A 343 -7.73 16.72 -7.60
C LYS A 343 -6.74 16.93 -6.44
N ALA A 344 -7.08 16.55 -5.23
CA ALA A 344 -6.15 16.50 -4.11
C ALA A 344 -4.92 15.65 -4.40
N PHE A 345 -5.03 14.64 -5.26
CA PHE A 345 -3.89 13.83 -5.69
C PHE A 345 -3.00 14.52 -6.74
N LEU A 346 -3.47 15.59 -7.39
CA LEU A 346 -2.66 16.44 -8.25
C LEU A 346 -1.93 17.53 -7.45
N ALA A 347 -2.36 17.83 -6.22
CA ALA A 347 -1.74 18.84 -5.39
C ALA A 347 -0.26 18.51 -5.11
N ASP A 348 0.57 19.51 -5.00
CA ASP A 348 1.96 19.39 -4.59
C ASP A 348 2.07 19.06 -3.09
N ALA A 349 3.30 18.85 -2.59
CA ALA A 349 3.55 18.55 -1.19
C ALA A 349 3.09 19.67 -0.22
N LYS A 350 2.80 20.85 -0.72
CA LYS A 350 2.28 22.01 0.03
C LYS A 350 0.76 22.16 -0.07
N GLY A 351 0.09 21.25 -0.79
CA GLY A 351 -1.36 21.32 -1.01
C GLY A 351 -1.79 22.33 -2.06
N GLN A 352 -0.85 22.88 -2.83
CA GLN A 352 -1.19 23.81 -3.92
C GLN A 352 -1.52 23.03 -5.21
N PRO A 353 -2.49 23.50 -6.01
CA PRO A 353 -2.78 22.90 -7.31
C PRO A 353 -1.49 22.82 -8.15
N ALA A 354 -1.28 21.71 -8.84
CA ALA A 354 -0.15 21.56 -9.74
C ALA A 354 -0.16 22.72 -10.75
N ARG A 355 0.96 23.44 -10.86
CA ARG A 355 1.12 24.44 -11.93
C ARG A 355 1.00 23.73 -13.27
N PRO A 356 0.19 24.24 -14.21
CA PRO A 356 0.15 23.68 -15.56
C PRO A 356 1.57 23.61 -16.10
N ALA A 357 1.95 22.45 -16.63
CA ALA A 357 3.24 22.28 -17.29
C ALA A 357 3.37 23.37 -18.35
N LYS A 358 4.45 24.17 -18.29
CA LYS A 358 4.76 25.11 -19.37
C LYS A 358 4.78 24.31 -20.66
N ALA A 359 3.88 24.66 -21.59
CA ALA A 359 3.89 24.07 -22.92
C ALA A 359 5.33 24.19 -23.48
N ALA A 360 5.91 23.04 -23.83
CA ALA A 360 7.23 23.01 -24.45
C ALA A 360 7.16 23.91 -25.69
N ALA A 361 8.00 24.95 -25.73
CA ALA A 361 8.08 25.85 -26.85
C ALA A 361 8.43 24.99 -28.09
N ARG A 362 7.56 25.02 -29.10
CA ARG A 362 7.85 24.41 -30.41
C ARG A 362 9.16 25.00 -30.91
N PRO A 363 10.11 24.21 -31.41
CA PRO A 363 11.27 24.76 -32.09
C PRO A 363 10.79 25.56 -33.28
N GLN A 364 11.17 26.81 -33.33
CA GLN A 364 10.95 27.65 -34.54
C GLN A 364 11.76 27.03 -35.65
N SER A 365 11.08 26.62 -36.72
CA SER A 365 11.73 26.23 -37.98
C SER A 365 12.32 27.49 -38.59
N THR A 366 13.62 27.59 -38.56
CA THR A 366 14.35 28.55 -39.41
C THR A 366 14.21 28.10 -40.87
N LYS A 367 13.61 28.99 -41.67
CA LYS A 367 13.66 28.91 -43.13
C LYS A 367 15.05 29.31 -43.65
#